data_3b39120f1f7f172f874940b14d77229b
#
_entry.id   3b39120f1f7f172f874940b14d77229b
#
_cell.length_a   1.000
_cell.length_b   1.000
_cell.length_c   1.000
_cell.angle_alpha   90.00
_cell.angle_beta   90.00
_cell.angle_gamma   90.00
#
_symmetry.space_group_name_H-M   'P 1'
#
loop_
_entity.id
_entity.type
_entity.pdbx_description
1 polymer ?
#
loop_
_entity_poly.entity_id
_entity_poly.type
_entity_poly.pdbx_seq_one_letter_code
_entity_poly.pdbx_strand_id
1 'polypeptide(L)'
;MEISREQLEYLVENDLSIPDIAQVLGVSVSTVKRRLREFGISSTERKTPISDTDLDAAVRSIQGMFPNAGYRRVQSQLFLNGIKVAQRRVREAMHRTDPEGVAMRWLSITPRAVYCVSGPLALWHIDGNHKLIR
;
A
#
# COMPACT_ATOMS: atom_id res chain seq x y z
N MET A 1 4.82 -31.65 -2.95
CA MET A 1 3.63 -30.87 -3.32
C MET A 1 3.90 -30.23 -4.69
N GLU A 2 3.10 -30.58 -5.66
CA GLU A 2 3.24 -30.07 -7.01
C GLU A 2 2.38 -28.80 -7.15
N ILE A 3 3.02 -27.67 -7.41
CA ILE A 3 2.33 -26.39 -7.56
C ILE A 3 1.98 -26.27 -9.04
N SER A 4 0.69 -26.22 -9.35
CA SER A 4 0.23 -26.09 -10.73
C SER A 4 0.40 -24.63 -11.22
N ARG A 5 0.55 -24.49 -12.53
CA ARG A 5 0.59 -23.19 -13.19
C ARG A 5 -0.68 -22.37 -12.91
N GLU A 6 -1.85 -23.02 -13.04
CA GLU A 6 -3.16 -22.39 -12.85
C GLU A 6 -3.35 -21.83 -11.43
N GLN A 7 -2.87 -22.56 -10.41
CA GLN A 7 -2.90 -22.08 -9.03
C GLN A 7 -2.06 -20.82 -8.83
N LEU A 8 -0.84 -20.79 -9.42
CA LEU A 8 0.00 -19.61 -9.33
C LEU A 8 -0.57 -18.44 -10.12
N GLU A 9 -1.07 -18.66 -11.32
CA GLU A 9 -1.74 -17.63 -12.13
C GLU A 9 -2.91 -17.03 -11.35
N TYR A 10 -3.79 -17.85 -10.80
CA TYR A 10 -4.92 -17.41 -9.99
C TYR A 10 -4.52 -16.55 -8.79
N LEU A 11 -3.54 -17.01 -7.98
CA LEU A 11 -3.08 -16.28 -6.81
C LEU A 11 -2.41 -14.95 -7.17
N VAL A 12 -1.64 -14.98 -8.24
CA VAL A 12 -1.00 -13.80 -8.81
C VAL A 12 -2.05 -12.86 -9.43
N GLU A 13 -3.13 -13.34 -10.02
CA GLU A 13 -4.27 -12.54 -10.54
C GLU A 13 -5.07 -11.85 -9.43
N ASN A 14 -5.13 -12.43 -8.28
CA ASN A 14 -5.74 -11.83 -7.10
C ASN A 14 -4.79 -10.89 -6.32
N ASP A 15 -3.70 -10.44 -6.95
CA ASP A 15 -2.74 -9.48 -6.40
C ASP A 15 -2.07 -9.92 -5.08
N LEU A 16 -1.99 -11.21 -4.80
CA LEU A 16 -1.26 -11.69 -3.63
C LEU A 16 0.25 -11.42 -3.79
N SER A 17 0.86 -10.98 -2.71
CA SER A 17 2.32 -10.82 -2.70
C SER A 17 3.02 -12.20 -2.69
N ILE A 18 4.25 -12.26 -3.19
CA ILE A 18 5.02 -13.53 -3.20
C ILE A 18 5.13 -14.17 -1.80
N PRO A 19 5.35 -13.41 -0.71
CA PRO A 19 5.28 -13.98 0.64
C PRO A 19 3.91 -14.56 1.00
N ASP A 20 2.81 -13.88 0.64
CA ASP A 20 1.46 -14.37 0.91
C ASP A 20 1.16 -15.65 0.12
N ILE A 21 1.56 -15.68 -1.16
CA ILE A 21 1.47 -16.90 -1.99
C ILE A 21 2.25 -18.06 -1.35
N ALA A 22 3.44 -17.80 -0.85
CA ALA A 22 4.26 -18.80 -0.17
C ALA A 22 3.56 -19.34 1.09
N GLN A 23 2.93 -18.45 1.85
CA GLN A 23 2.17 -18.82 3.04
C GLN A 23 0.93 -19.65 2.70
N VAL A 24 0.15 -19.23 1.71
CA VAL A 24 -1.07 -19.94 1.25
C VAL A 24 -0.73 -21.33 0.73
N LEU A 25 0.36 -21.48 -0.01
CA LEU A 25 0.79 -22.75 -0.58
C LEU A 25 1.63 -23.59 0.39
N GLY A 26 2.00 -23.08 1.55
CA GLY A 26 2.83 -23.78 2.54
C GLY A 26 4.26 -24.08 2.05
N VAL A 27 4.81 -23.24 1.19
CA VAL A 27 6.15 -23.41 0.58
C VAL A 27 7.05 -22.20 0.85
N SER A 28 8.34 -22.34 0.59
CA SER A 28 9.26 -21.22 0.74
C SER A 28 9.06 -20.16 -0.36
N VAL A 29 9.35 -18.90 -0.04
CA VAL A 29 9.36 -17.78 -1.00
C VAL A 29 10.26 -18.07 -2.20
N SER A 30 11.39 -18.75 -1.97
CA SER A 30 12.32 -19.13 -3.03
C SER A 30 11.71 -20.15 -4.00
N THR A 31 10.90 -21.08 -3.50
CA THR A 31 10.17 -22.07 -4.30
C THR A 31 9.14 -21.36 -5.19
N VAL A 32 8.37 -20.43 -4.64
CA VAL A 32 7.39 -19.63 -5.42
C VAL A 32 8.09 -18.84 -6.53
N LYS A 33 9.18 -18.13 -6.21
CA LYS A 33 9.95 -17.36 -7.20
C LYS A 33 10.50 -18.25 -8.33
N ARG A 34 10.98 -19.45 -7.99
CA ARG A 34 11.46 -20.41 -8.98
C ARG A 34 10.34 -20.87 -9.90
N ARG A 35 9.19 -21.26 -9.36
CA ARG A 35 8.03 -21.72 -10.13
C ARG A 35 7.44 -20.62 -11.01
N LEU A 36 7.34 -19.39 -10.50
CA LEU A 36 6.91 -18.24 -11.30
C LEU A 36 7.82 -18.05 -12.52
N ARG A 37 9.13 -18.21 -12.32
CA ARG A 37 10.13 -18.10 -13.40
C ARG A 37 10.03 -19.25 -14.39
N GLU A 38 9.85 -20.49 -13.92
CA GLU A 38 9.65 -21.68 -14.76
C GLU A 38 8.40 -21.58 -15.63
N PHE A 39 7.33 -21.04 -15.10
CA PHE A 39 6.06 -20.86 -15.83
C PHE A 39 5.97 -19.56 -16.64
N GLY A 40 7.00 -18.71 -16.57
CA GLY A 40 7.01 -17.42 -17.27
C GLY A 40 5.97 -16.43 -16.75
N ILE A 41 5.52 -16.59 -15.50
CA ILE A 41 4.55 -15.70 -14.87
C ILE A 41 5.29 -14.53 -14.24
N SER A 42 5.09 -13.32 -14.77
CA SER A 42 5.70 -12.11 -14.23
C SER A 42 4.74 -11.39 -13.27
N SER A 43 5.17 -11.22 -12.03
CA SER A 43 4.44 -10.36 -11.08
C SER A 43 4.71 -8.87 -11.32
N THR A 44 5.72 -8.54 -12.13
CA THR A 44 6.18 -7.17 -12.40
C THR A 44 5.41 -6.53 -13.58
N GLU A 45 4.89 -7.32 -14.50
CA GLU A 45 4.15 -6.85 -15.70
C GLU A 45 2.76 -6.28 -15.38
N ARG A 46 2.35 -6.29 -14.13
CA ARG A 46 1.03 -5.82 -13.67
C ARG A 46 0.96 -4.35 -13.33
N LYS A 47 2.08 -3.65 -13.39
CA LYS A 47 2.07 -2.20 -13.23
C LYS A 47 1.46 -1.59 -14.48
N THR A 48 0.47 -0.75 -14.28
CA THR A 48 -0.16 -0.01 -15.39
C THR A 48 0.89 0.86 -16.08
N PRO A 49 1.09 0.72 -17.39
CA PRO A 49 1.95 1.63 -18.15
C PRO A 49 1.25 2.98 -18.23
N ILE A 50 1.65 3.90 -17.39
CA ILE A 50 1.11 5.27 -17.34
C ILE A 50 2.26 6.26 -17.42
N SER A 51 2.07 7.33 -18.19
CA SER A 51 3.04 8.44 -18.25
C SER A 51 3.06 9.22 -16.95
N ASP A 52 4.15 9.92 -16.68
CA ASP A 52 4.23 10.77 -15.47
C ASP A 52 3.23 11.92 -15.51
N THR A 53 2.92 12.44 -16.68
CA THR A 53 1.91 13.49 -16.87
C THR A 53 0.51 13.01 -16.53
N ASP A 54 0.12 11.82 -16.99
CA ASP A 54 -1.18 11.24 -16.71
C ASP A 54 -1.29 10.80 -15.24
N LEU A 55 -0.20 10.30 -14.67
CA LEU A 55 -0.13 9.97 -13.25
C LEU A 55 -0.30 11.22 -12.39
N ASP A 56 0.37 12.32 -12.74
CA ASP A 56 0.24 13.61 -12.04
C ASP A 56 -1.19 14.15 -12.11
N ALA A 57 -1.86 14.02 -13.26
CA ALA A 57 -3.27 14.39 -13.41
C ALA A 57 -4.19 13.55 -12.50
N ALA A 58 -3.98 12.23 -12.47
CA ALA A 58 -4.75 11.32 -11.61
C ALA A 58 -4.50 11.64 -10.12
N VAL A 59 -3.27 11.90 -9.73
CA VAL A 59 -2.90 12.27 -8.36
C VAL A 59 -3.55 13.59 -7.96
N ARG A 60 -3.54 14.61 -8.82
CA ARG A 60 -4.23 15.90 -8.55
C ARG A 60 -5.72 15.71 -8.34
N SER A 61 -6.38 14.90 -9.15
CA SER A 61 -7.80 14.59 -8.99
C SER A 61 -8.09 13.97 -7.62
N ILE A 62 -7.26 13.02 -7.18
CA ILE A 62 -7.41 12.38 -5.87
C ILE A 62 -7.13 13.37 -4.72
N GLN A 63 -6.10 14.21 -4.86
CA GLN A 63 -5.79 15.25 -3.88
C GLN A 63 -6.90 16.32 -3.77
N GLY A 64 -7.59 16.61 -4.87
CA GLY A 64 -8.77 17.49 -4.87
C GLY A 64 -9.93 16.93 -4.03
N MET A 65 -10.13 15.61 -4.07
CA MET A 65 -11.14 14.93 -3.24
C MET A 65 -10.67 14.70 -1.79
N PHE A 66 -9.38 14.47 -1.60
CA PHE A 66 -8.77 14.15 -0.30
C PHE A 66 -7.51 14.98 -0.05
N PRO A 67 -7.63 16.28 0.31
CA PRO A 67 -6.47 17.19 0.41
C PRO A 67 -5.39 16.72 1.41
N ASN A 68 -5.79 16.03 2.47
CA ASN A 68 -4.90 15.54 3.51
C ASN A 68 -4.44 14.09 3.32
N ALA A 69 -4.69 13.50 2.14
CA ALA A 69 -4.31 12.12 1.88
C ALA A 69 -2.79 11.96 1.77
N GLY A 70 -2.22 11.08 2.58
CA GLY A 70 -0.84 10.64 2.41
C GLY A 70 -0.68 9.69 1.22
N TYR A 71 0.56 9.41 0.81
CA TYR A 71 0.87 8.61 -0.37
C TYR A 71 0.22 7.22 -0.38
N ARG A 72 0.05 6.58 0.79
CA ARG A 72 -0.60 5.26 0.89
C ARG A 72 -2.07 5.34 0.47
N ARG A 73 -2.79 6.36 0.93
CA ARG A 73 -4.19 6.58 0.58
C ARG A 73 -4.34 6.93 -0.90
N VAL A 74 -3.45 7.78 -1.43
CA VAL A 74 -3.40 8.10 -2.85
C VAL A 74 -3.14 6.85 -3.69
N GLN A 75 -2.20 6.01 -3.29
CA GLN A 75 -1.92 4.74 -3.98
C GLN A 75 -3.13 3.81 -3.97
N SER A 76 -3.84 3.69 -2.84
CA SER A 76 -5.06 2.88 -2.75
C SER A 76 -6.17 3.40 -3.67
N GLN A 77 -6.34 4.72 -3.76
CA GLN A 77 -7.32 5.33 -4.68
C GLN A 77 -6.94 5.12 -6.15
N LEU A 78 -5.66 5.24 -6.50
CA LEU A 78 -5.17 4.90 -7.84
C LEU A 78 -5.46 3.43 -8.17
N PHE A 79 -5.23 2.53 -7.23
CA PHE A 79 -5.53 1.11 -7.40
C PHE A 79 -7.03 0.86 -7.64
N LEU A 80 -7.92 1.52 -6.89
CA LEU A 80 -9.38 1.45 -7.09
C LEU A 80 -9.80 1.98 -8.46
N ASN A 81 -9.06 2.94 -9.01
CA ASN A 81 -9.26 3.46 -10.36
C ASN A 81 -8.58 2.60 -11.46
N GLY A 82 -8.07 1.41 -11.11
CA GLY A 82 -7.40 0.50 -12.04
C GLY A 82 -5.95 0.87 -12.37
N ILE A 83 -5.37 1.86 -11.69
CA ILE A 83 -3.99 2.33 -11.92
C ILE A 83 -3.06 1.70 -10.89
N LYS A 84 -2.30 0.69 -11.30
CA LYS A 84 -1.31 0.00 -10.46
C LYS A 84 0.08 0.57 -10.67
N VAL A 85 0.56 1.38 -9.75
CA VAL A 85 1.89 2.01 -9.81
C VAL A 85 2.72 1.75 -8.56
N ALA A 86 4.03 1.79 -8.72
CA ALA A 86 4.94 1.64 -7.59
C ALA A 86 4.82 2.85 -6.63
N GLN A 87 4.91 2.58 -5.34
CA GLN A 87 4.84 3.58 -4.28
C GLN A 87 5.82 4.76 -4.51
N ARG A 88 7.02 4.46 -5.02
CA ARG A 88 8.01 5.48 -5.35
C ARG A 88 7.46 6.48 -6.36
N ARG A 89 6.84 6.03 -7.45
CA ARG A 89 6.26 6.91 -8.47
C ARG A 89 5.11 7.76 -7.92
N VAL A 90 4.30 7.19 -7.01
CA VAL A 90 3.24 7.95 -6.33
C VAL A 90 3.83 9.07 -5.49
N ARG A 91 4.87 8.81 -4.72
CA ARG A 91 5.57 9.83 -3.93
C ARG A 91 6.16 10.92 -4.81
N GLU A 92 6.83 10.55 -5.88
CA GLU A 92 7.41 11.49 -6.85
C GLU A 92 6.33 12.35 -7.51
N ALA A 93 5.20 11.75 -7.90
CA ALA A 93 4.05 12.49 -8.43
C ALA A 93 3.46 13.47 -7.41
N MET A 94 3.30 13.07 -6.15
CA MET A 94 2.82 13.96 -5.09
C MET A 94 3.78 15.13 -4.83
N HIS A 95 5.09 14.91 -4.89
CA HIS A 95 6.07 15.99 -4.79
C HIS A 95 6.00 16.97 -5.95
N ARG A 96 5.73 16.48 -7.17
CA ARG A 96 5.56 17.35 -8.34
C ARG A 96 4.25 18.14 -8.33
N THR A 97 3.17 17.51 -7.84
CA THR A 97 1.83 18.11 -7.88
C THR A 97 1.53 19.02 -6.70
N ASP A 98 2.05 18.70 -5.51
CA ASP A 98 1.76 19.42 -4.26
C ASP A 98 2.97 19.36 -3.30
N PRO A 99 4.08 20.06 -3.63
CA PRO A 99 5.26 20.06 -2.78
C PRO A 99 5.01 20.70 -1.41
N GLU A 100 4.16 21.73 -1.34
CA GLU A 100 3.82 22.43 -0.09
C GLU A 100 3.01 21.53 0.84
N GLY A 101 1.98 20.86 0.35
CA GLY A 101 1.18 19.93 1.14
C GLY A 101 1.99 18.73 1.62
N VAL A 102 2.95 18.25 0.85
CA VAL A 102 3.88 17.21 1.30
C VAL A 102 4.74 17.73 2.46
N ALA A 103 5.31 18.93 2.35
CA ALA A 103 6.11 19.55 3.40
C ALA A 103 5.28 19.80 4.68
N MET A 104 4.07 20.33 4.54
CA MET A 104 3.17 20.61 5.68
C MET A 104 2.76 19.33 6.41
N ARG A 105 2.51 18.24 5.70
CA ARG A 105 2.23 16.92 6.32
C ARG A 105 3.44 16.39 7.10
N TRP A 106 4.66 16.69 6.66
CA TRP A 106 5.88 16.37 7.39
C TRP A 106 6.03 17.21 8.67
N LEU A 107 5.74 18.50 8.60
CA LEU A 107 5.81 19.42 9.73
C LEU A 107 4.70 19.17 10.76
N SER A 108 3.55 18.67 10.35
CA SER A 108 2.41 18.38 11.22
C SER A 108 2.50 17.02 11.93
N ILE A 109 3.67 16.37 11.94
CA ILE A 109 3.90 15.18 12.77
C ILE A 109 3.83 15.63 14.23
N THR A 110 2.65 15.46 14.82
CA THR A 110 2.46 15.70 16.25
C THR A 110 3.35 14.73 17.03
N PRO A 111 4.30 15.21 17.83
CA PRO A 111 5.08 14.32 18.66
C PRO A 111 4.15 13.54 19.58
N ARG A 112 4.25 12.21 19.55
CA ARG A 112 3.46 11.37 20.46
C ARG A 112 3.82 11.73 21.89
N ALA A 113 2.81 12.00 22.69
CA ALA A 113 3.00 12.21 24.12
C ALA A 113 3.67 10.98 24.75
N VAL A 114 4.77 11.18 25.45
CA VAL A 114 5.40 10.11 26.23
C VAL A 114 4.76 10.13 27.60
N TYR A 115 4.04 9.07 27.93
CA TYR A 115 3.46 8.90 29.25
C TYR A 115 4.50 8.31 30.20
N CYS A 116 4.83 9.04 31.25
CA CYS A 116 5.64 8.53 32.35
C CYS A 116 4.72 8.43 33.58
N VAL A 117 4.52 7.22 34.06
CA VAL A 117 3.65 6.94 35.21
C VAL A 117 4.43 6.34 36.36
N SER A 118 4.01 6.63 37.59
CA SER A 118 4.73 6.21 38.81
C SER A 118 4.61 4.71 39.12
N GLY A 119 3.69 4.00 38.45
CA GLY A 119 3.51 2.56 38.67
C GLY A 119 2.28 1.98 37.97
N PRO A 120 2.03 0.69 38.13
CA PRO A 120 0.84 0.01 37.60
C PRO A 120 -0.45 0.70 38.09
N LEU A 121 -1.45 0.81 37.20
CA LEU A 121 -2.77 1.43 37.47
C LEU A 121 -2.74 2.94 37.75
N ALA A 122 -1.59 3.61 37.64
CA ALA A 122 -1.49 5.05 37.81
C ALA A 122 -2.13 5.84 36.66
N LEU A 123 -2.33 5.21 35.50
CA LEU A 123 -3.01 5.79 34.35
C LEU A 123 -3.96 4.77 33.72
N TRP A 124 -5.21 5.19 33.48
CA TRP A 124 -6.17 4.41 32.71
C TRP A 124 -6.36 5.06 31.34
N HIS A 125 -6.20 4.26 30.27
CA HIS A 125 -6.47 4.69 28.92
C HIS A 125 -7.84 4.14 28.49
N ILE A 126 -8.78 5.01 28.21
CA ILE A 126 -10.12 4.64 27.75
C ILE A 126 -10.23 5.09 26.29
N ASP A 127 -10.42 4.12 25.39
CA ASP A 127 -10.65 4.39 23.97
C ASP A 127 -12.07 3.97 23.59
N GLY A 128 -12.79 4.88 22.93
CA GLY A 128 -14.14 4.63 22.44
C GLY A 128 -14.10 3.84 21.11
N ASN A 129 -14.68 2.65 21.10
CA ASN A 129 -14.83 1.89 19.86
C ASN A 129 -16.02 2.40 19.05
N HIS A 130 -15.80 3.44 18.24
CA HIS A 130 -16.82 4.05 17.39
C HIS A 130 -17.42 3.11 16.33
N LYS A 131 -16.84 1.96 16.09
CA LYS A 131 -17.37 0.95 15.14
C LYS A 131 -18.63 0.25 15.64
N LEU A 132 -18.93 0.32 16.93
CA LEU A 132 -20.11 -0.27 17.53
C LEU A 132 -21.28 0.71 17.72
N ILE A 133 -21.07 1.97 17.41
CA ILE A 133 -22.12 3.00 17.47
C ILE A 133 -22.73 3.09 16.07
N ARG A 134 -23.92 2.52 15.89
CA ARG A 134 -24.77 2.69 14.71
C ARG A 134 -25.74 3.83 14.93
#